data_34b9626ee7945a54252c55cfe4731cc3
#
_entry.id   34b9626ee7945a54252c55cfe4731cc3
#
_cell.length_a   1.000
_cell.length_b   1.000
_cell.length_c   1.000
_cell.angle_alpha   90.00
_cell.angle_beta   90.00
_cell.angle_gamma   90.00
#
_symmetry.space_group_name_H-M   'P 1'
#
loop_
_entity.id
_entity.type
_entity.pdbx_description
1 polymer ?
#
loop_
_entity_poly.entity_id
_entity_poly.type
_entity_poly.pdbx_seq_one_letter_code
_entity_poly.pdbx_strand_id
1 'polypeptide(L)'
;MWGSYCENAIEKRTPYRQVHLDGLAAQKEQGLLITLGPTQDNTMVFGIYEAENEDQVRELIEGDPYWKNGIWTEYEIKEWIQAF
;
A
#
# COMPACT_ATOMS: atom_id res chain seq x y z
N MET A 1 5.70 5.61 1.40
CA MET A 1 5.29 5.10 0.09
C MET A 1 4.16 5.94 -0.48
N TRP A 2 4.21 6.23 -1.75
CA TRP A 2 3.05 6.69 -2.50
C TRP A 2 3.06 6.02 -3.86
N GLY A 3 1.86 5.90 -4.45
CA GLY A 3 1.71 5.22 -5.72
C GLY A 3 0.43 5.61 -6.43
N SER A 4 0.22 5.01 -7.59
CA SER A 4 -0.93 5.31 -8.43
C SER A 4 -1.86 4.11 -8.52
N TYR A 5 -3.16 4.38 -8.58
CA TYR A 5 -4.18 3.40 -8.91
C TYR A 5 -4.38 3.33 -10.41
N CYS A 6 -4.85 2.18 -10.88
CA CYS A 6 -5.29 2.03 -12.27
C CYS A 6 -6.59 2.80 -12.51
N GLU A 7 -6.97 2.92 -13.78
CA GLU A 7 -8.29 3.44 -14.14
C GLU A 7 -9.38 2.49 -13.64
N ASN A 8 -10.51 3.05 -13.20
CA ASN A 8 -11.64 2.31 -12.64
C ASN A 8 -11.24 1.43 -11.44
N ALA A 9 -10.36 1.96 -10.60
CA ALA A 9 -9.80 1.21 -9.47
C ALA A 9 -10.87 0.69 -8.51
N ILE A 10 -11.88 1.49 -8.22
CA ILE A 10 -12.95 1.08 -7.29
C ILE A 10 -13.63 -0.20 -7.78
N GLU A 11 -13.93 -0.26 -9.05
CA GLU A 11 -14.57 -1.43 -9.65
C GLU A 11 -13.61 -2.61 -9.73
N LYS A 12 -12.39 -2.37 -10.22
CA LYS A 12 -11.40 -3.43 -10.43
C LYS A 12 -10.85 -4.02 -9.13
N ARG A 13 -10.75 -3.24 -8.06
CA ARG A 13 -10.24 -3.71 -6.77
C ARG A 13 -11.22 -4.59 -6.01
N THR A 14 -12.50 -4.51 -6.33
CA THR A 14 -13.57 -5.16 -5.56
C THR A 14 -13.29 -6.64 -5.27
N PRO A 15 -12.85 -7.48 -6.24
CA PRO A 15 -12.57 -8.89 -5.95
C PRO A 15 -11.40 -9.11 -4.99
N TYR A 16 -10.50 -8.14 -4.88
CA TYR A 16 -9.26 -8.28 -4.10
C TYR A 16 -9.28 -7.51 -2.78
N ARG A 17 -10.32 -6.71 -2.57
CA ARG A 17 -10.34 -5.73 -1.48
C ARG A 17 -10.25 -6.38 -0.11
N GLN A 18 -10.98 -7.45 0.14
CA GLN A 18 -10.97 -8.08 1.46
C GLN A 18 -9.60 -8.68 1.79
N VAL A 19 -8.99 -9.38 0.84
CA VAL A 19 -7.64 -9.96 1.05
C VAL A 19 -6.60 -8.86 1.25
N HIS A 20 -6.72 -7.77 0.49
CA HIS A 20 -5.86 -6.59 0.65
C HIS A 20 -5.99 -6.00 2.06
N LEU A 21 -7.20 -5.76 2.53
CA LEU A 21 -7.43 -5.19 3.86
C LEU A 21 -6.97 -6.13 4.97
N ASP A 22 -7.19 -7.43 4.82
CA ASP A 22 -6.71 -8.43 5.77
C ASP A 22 -5.18 -8.45 5.87
N GLY A 23 -4.51 -8.33 4.73
CA GLY A 23 -3.04 -8.24 4.68
C GLY A 23 -2.51 -6.98 5.35
N LEU A 24 -3.16 -5.84 5.12
CA LEU A 24 -2.78 -4.59 5.78
C LEU A 24 -3.01 -4.64 7.29
N ALA A 25 -4.10 -5.25 7.71
CA ALA A 25 -4.40 -5.44 9.14
C ALA A 25 -3.32 -6.27 9.83
N ALA A 26 -2.86 -7.35 9.17
CA ALA A 26 -1.79 -8.19 9.68
C ALA A 26 -0.47 -7.42 9.79
N GLN A 27 -0.13 -6.62 8.78
CA GLN A 27 1.06 -5.78 8.80
C GLN A 27 1.01 -4.75 9.93
N LYS A 28 -0.15 -4.16 10.16
CA LYS A 28 -0.35 -3.20 11.24
C LYS A 28 -0.18 -3.85 12.60
N GLU A 29 -0.74 -5.04 12.77
CA GLU A 29 -0.60 -5.81 14.01
C GLU A 29 0.85 -6.18 14.29
N GLN A 30 1.62 -6.47 13.25
CA GLN A 30 3.05 -6.77 13.35
C GLN A 30 3.91 -5.53 13.57
N GLY A 31 3.35 -4.34 13.52
CA GLY A 31 4.07 -3.09 13.65
C GLY A 31 4.82 -2.65 12.40
N LEU A 32 4.57 -3.28 11.28
CA LEU A 32 5.23 -2.96 10.00
C LEU A 32 4.53 -1.84 9.25
N LEU A 33 3.23 -1.70 9.41
CA LEU A 33 2.42 -0.68 8.76
C LEU A 33 1.85 0.27 9.80
N ILE A 34 2.12 1.56 9.64
CA ILE A 34 1.56 2.58 10.54
C ILE A 34 0.20 3.01 10.01
N THR A 35 0.13 3.38 8.73
CA THR A 35 -1.12 3.78 8.09
C THR A 35 -1.01 3.64 6.58
N LEU A 36 -2.13 3.49 5.91
CA LEU A 36 -2.18 3.43 4.45
C LEU A 36 -3.61 3.70 4.00
N GLY A 37 -3.77 4.45 2.93
CA GLY A 37 -5.07 4.69 2.37
C GLY A 37 -5.01 5.39 1.02
N PRO A 38 -6.12 5.39 0.28
CA PRO A 38 -6.22 6.08 -0.98
C PRO A 38 -6.49 7.58 -0.80
N THR A 39 -6.16 8.35 -1.83
CA THR A 39 -6.66 9.72 -1.92
C THR A 39 -8.17 9.70 -2.11
N GLN A 40 -8.82 10.82 -1.81
CA GLN A 40 -10.28 10.91 -1.87
C GLN A 40 -10.82 10.58 -3.25
N ASP A 41 -10.08 10.93 -4.30
CA ASP A 41 -10.47 10.66 -5.69
C ASP A 41 -10.08 9.25 -6.16
N ASN A 42 -9.44 8.45 -5.31
CA ASN A 42 -9.00 7.08 -5.61
C ASN A 42 -8.01 6.98 -6.77
N THR A 43 -7.21 8.03 -7.00
CA THR A 43 -6.18 8.00 -8.04
C THR A 43 -4.81 7.63 -7.50
N MET A 44 -4.57 7.88 -6.21
CA MET A 44 -3.28 7.61 -5.58
C MET A 44 -3.44 6.92 -4.23
N VAL A 45 -2.39 6.23 -3.83
CA VAL A 45 -2.28 5.62 -2.50
C VAL A 45 -1.11 6.26 -1.76
N PHE A 46 -1.25 6.40 -0.46
CA PHE A 46 -0.19 6.86 0.43
C PHE A 46 -0.11 5.94 1.64
N GLY A 47 1.12 5.61 2.05
CA GLY A 47 1.31 4.75 3.21
C GLY A 47 2.61 5.04 3.94
N ILE A 48 2.61 4.78 5.24
CA ILE A 48 3.77 4.90 6.10
C ILE A 48 4.04 3.54 6.72
N TYR A 49 5.26 3.05 6.51
CA TYR A 49 5.74 1.76 7.02
C TYR A 49 6.84 1.98 8.05
N GLU A 50 6.91 1.09 9.02
CA GLU A 50 8.01 1.00 9.98
C GLU A 50 8.77 -0.28 9.65
N ALA A 51 9.87 -0.16 8.91
CA ALA A 51 10.61 -1.30 8.39
C ALA A 51 12.11 -1.09 8.56
N GLU A 52 12.86 -2.19 8.50
CA GLU A 52 14.32 -2.14 8.66
C GLU A 52 15.02 -1.51 7.46
N ASN A 53 14.46 -1.67 6.27
CA ASN A 53 15.04 -1.15 5.03
C ASN A 53 13.97 -1.04 3.94
N GLU A 54 14.34 -0.42 2.83
CA GLU A 54 13.46 -0.27 1.66
C GLU A 54 13.02 -1.60 1.07
N ASP A 55 13.90 -2.60 1.05
CA ASP A 55 13.58 -3.89 0.46
C ASP A 55 12.43 -4.58 1.19
N GLN A 56 12.37 -4.45 2.50
CA GLN A 56 11.27 -5.00 3.29
C GLN A 56 9.94 -4.34 2.90
N VAL A 57 9.94 -3.02 2.72
CA VAL A 57 8.73 -2.30 2.30
C VAL A 57 8.33 -2.72 0.89
N ARG A 58 9.29 -2.86 -0.01
CA ARG A 58 9.05 -3.29 -1.38
C ARG A 58 8.39 -4.67 -1.42
N GLU A 59 8.89 -5.61 -0.62
CA GLU A 59 8.30 -6.93 -0.52
C GLU A 59 6.85 -6.89 -0.03
N LEU A 60 6.55 -6.04 0.95
CA LEU A 60 5.19 -5.89 1.45
C LEU A 60 4.25 -5.33 0.39
N ILE A 61 4.69 -4.33 -0.35
CA ILE A 61 3.89 -3.71 -1.42
C ILE A 61 3.66 -4.69 -2.57
N GLU A 62 4.72 -5.33 -3.04
CA GLU A 62 4.64 -6.24 -4.19
C GLU A 62 3.98 -7.56 -3.85
N GLY A 63 3.90 -7.91 -2.57
CA GLY A 63 3.12 -9.04 -2.09
C GLY A 63 1.63 -8.77 -1.97
N ASP A 64 1.20 -7.52 -2.06
CA ASP A 64 -0.20 -7.15 -1.93
C ASP A 64 -0.98 -7.53 -3.20
N PRO A 65 -2.20 -8.09 -3.06
CA PRO A 65 -3.01 -8.42 -4.23
C PRO A 65 -3.31 -7.23 -5.13
N TYR A 66 -3.33 -6.01 -4.60
CA TYR A 66 -3.51 -4.81 -5.43
C TYR A 66 -2.34 -4.60 -6.39
N TRP A 67 -1.11 -4.85 -5.95
CA TRP A 67 0.04 -4.80 -6.85
C TRP A 67 0.04 -5.95 -7.85
N LYS A 68 -0.19 -7.15 -7.36
CA LYS A 68 -0.16 -8.36 -8.19
C LYS A 68 -1.21 -8.35 -9.30
N ASN A 69 -2.30 -7.65 -9.10
CA ASN A 69 -3.43 -7.61 -10.03
C ASN A 69 -3.56 -6.27 -10.75
N GLY A 70 -2.53 -5.43 -10.71
CA GLY A 70 -2.50 -4.19 -11.46
C GLY A 70 -3.44 -3.10 -10.98
N ILE A 71 -3.94 -3.20 -9.76
CA ILE A 71 -4.75 -2.15 -9.14
C ILE A 71 -3.84 -0.98 -8.76
N TRP A 72 -2.69 -1.26 -8.14
CA TRP A 72 -1.59 -0.31 -8.01
C TRP A 72 -0.69 -0.49 -9.24
N THR A 73 -0.46 0.58 -9.97
CA THR A 73 0.28 0.53 -11.25
C THR A 73 1.73 0.94 -11.11
N GLU A 74 2.03 1.79 -10.14
CA GLU A 74 3.39 2.22 -9.83
C GLU A 74 3.44 2.70 -8.39
N TYR A 75 4.65 2.73 -7.83
CA TYR A 75 4.85 3.26 -6.47
C TYR A 75 6.26 3.79 -6.32
N GLU A 76 6.43 4.61 -5.29
CA GLU A 76 7.71 5.17 -4.88
C GLU A 76 7.87 5.03 -3.38
N ILE A 77 9.09 4.74 -2.94
CA ILE A 77 9.43 4.62 -1.53
C ILE A 77 10.51 5.66 -1.23
N LYS A 78 10.33 6.39 -0.12
CA LYS A 78 11.34 7.29 0.41
C LYS A 78 11.47 7.05 1.90
N GLU A 79 12.70 7.02 2.39
CA GLU A 79 12.94 7.07 3.82
C GLU A 79 12.49 8.43 4.34
N TRP A 80 11.87 8.39 5.52
CA TRP A 80 11.28 9.59 6.10
C TRP A 80 11.57 9.61 7.59
N ILE A 81 11.97 10.76 8.08
CA ILE A 81 12.29 10.97 9.49
C ILE A 81 11.19 11.83 10.09
N GLN A 82 10.50 11.26 11.06
CA GLN A 82 9.47 11.99 11.80
C GLN A 82 10.11 13.03 12.70
N ALA A 83 9.77 14.30 12.47
CA ALA A 83 10.38 15.39 13.22
C ALA A 83 9.76 15.59 14.60
N PHE A 84 8.50 15.18 14.76
CA PHE A 84 7.81 15.25 16.05
C PHE A 84 6.57 14.37 16.09
#